data_d893e433f54d3e29e7abc97148bfaa42
#
_entry.id   d893e433f54d3e29e7abc97148bfaa42
#
_cell.length_a   1.000
_cell.length_b   1.000
_cell.length_c   1.000
_cell.angle_alpha   90.00
_cell.angle_beta   90.00
_cell.angle_gamma   90.00
#
_symmetry.space_group_name_H-M   'P 1'
#
loop_
_entity.id
_entity.type
_entity.pdbx_description
1 polymer ?
#
loop_
_entity_poly.entity_id
_entity_poly.type
_entity_poly.pdbx_seq_one_letter_code
_entity_poly.pdbx_strand_id
1 'polypeptide(L)'
;MKKVLKYSSLAALGFLTIGALAACSNSKSTTSSGKTEIKVATNASPKPFNYEENGKLTGYEIEVVRAIFKDSDKYKVKFETTEWSGIFAGLDSDRYQMAVNNISYTKERAGKYLYAAPTAKNPNVLVVKKSDKTIQSLDDIGGKTTEVVQGTTTAAQLEKYNQEHSSNPTKLSYTKADFQQIMNHLNDGKFDYKIFDKIGVETVIKNQKLDNLKVIDLPSDQQPYVYPLLAKGQNELKTFVNKRIQELYKDGTLEKLSQKFFGGSYLPVEADVK
;
A
#
# COMPACT_ATOMS: atom_id res chain seq x y z
N MET A 1 -59.58 51.35 -12.56
CA MET A 1 -59.60 52.52 -11.68
C MET A 1 -58.24 52.67 -11.04
N LYS A 2 -57.47 53.63 -11.48
CA LYS A 2 -56.99 54.82 -10.73
C LYS A 2 -56.20 54.40 -9.49
N LYS A 3 -54.99 54.84 -9.19
CA LYS A 3 -54.15 56.00 -9.51
C LYS A 3 -52.78 55.73 -8.87
N VAL A 4 -51.66 55.99 -9.51
CA VAL A 4 -50.82 57.20 -9.49
C VAL A 4 -49.84 57.30 -8.30
N LEU A 5 -48.58 57.11 -8.61
CA LEU A 5 -47.43 58.04 -8.64
C LEU A 5 -47.05 58.70 -7.30
N LYS A 6 -45.83 58.60 -6.85
CA LYS A 6 -44.93 59.77 -6.79
C LYS A 6 -43.49 59.44 -6.34
N TYR A 7 -42.62 60.06 -7.06
CA TYR A 7 -41.17 60.30 -6.98
C TYR A 7 -40.62 60.77 -5.62
N SER A 8 -39.35 60.45 -5.40
CA SER A 8 -38.27 61.46 -5.16
C SER A 8 -36.99 60.69 -4.69
N SER A 9 -35.94 60.68 -5.46
CA SER A 9 -34.76 61.56 -5.49
C SER A 9 -33.60 61.15 -4.58
N LEU A 10 -32.49 60.84 -5.26
CA LEU A 10 -31.08 61.16 -5.03
C LEU A 10 -30.48 60.96 -3.63
N ALA A 11 -29.46 60.06 -3.57
CA ALA A 11 -28.11 60.52 -3.20
C ALA A 11 -27.09 59.42 -3.60
N ALA A 12 -26.15 59.78 -4.43
CA ALA A 12 -24.97 58.98 -4.79
C ALA A 12 -23.97 59.02 -3.64
N LEU A 13 -23.45 57.86 -3.26
CA LEU A 13 -22.16 57.79 -2.58
C LEU A 13 -21.44 56.52 -3.08
N GLY A 14 -20.34 56.78 -3.79
CA GLY A 14 -19.46 55.74 -4.27
C GLY A 14 -18.71 55.08 -3.12
N PHE A 15 -18.68 53.75 -3.15
CA PHE A 15 -17.71 52.97 -2.39
C PHE A 15 -16.90 52.12 -3.37
N LEU A 16 -15.62 52.46 -3.48
CA LEU A 16 -14.59 51.59 -4.07
C LEU A 16 -14.53 50.29 -3.28
N THR A 17 -14.95 49.22 -3.86
CA THR A 17 -14.61 47.88 -3.34
C THR A 17 -13.32 47.41 -3.98
N ILE A 18 -12.26 47.49 -3.20
CA ILE A 18 -10.96 46.84 -3.47
C ILE A 18 -11.21 45.34 -3.53
N GLY A 19 -11.02 44.76 -4.72
CA GLY A 19 -11.08 43.33 -4.92
C GLY A 19 -9.89 42.66 -4.20
N ALA A 20 -10.19 41.96 -3.09
CA ALA A 20 -9.24 41.03 -2.49
C ALA A 20 -9.22 39.76 -3.35
N LEU A 21 -8.17 39.61 -4.14
CA LEU A 21 -7.80 38.31 -4.72
C LEU A 21 -7.48 37.37 -3.56
N ALA A 22 -8.43 36.51 -3.20
CA ALA A 22 -8.18 35.38 -2.35
C ALA A 22 -7.29 34.39 -3.11
N ALA A 23 -5.98 34.44 -2.86
CA ALA A 23 -5.06 33.41 -3.24
C ALA A 23 -5.54 32.12 -2.56
N CYS A 24 -5.92 31.11 -3.35
CA CYS A 24 -6.11 29.74 -2.87
C CYS A 24 -4.76 29.22 -2.37
N SER A 25 -4.45 29.50 -1.10
CA SER A 25 -3.36 28.85 -0.42
C SER A 25 -3.81 27.43 -0.10
N ASN A 26 -3.07 26.47 -0.63
CA ASN A 26 -3.17 25.06 -0.29
C ASN A 26 -2.99 24.92 1.25
N SER A 27 -4.11 24.82 1.97
CA SER A 27 -4.12 24.77 3.43
C SER A 27 -3.53 23.45 3.89
N LYS A 28 -2.22 23.43 4.18
CA LYS A 28 -1.64 22.37 5.02
C LYS A 28 -2.40 22.41 6.35
N SER A 29 -3.12 21.35 6.68
CA SER A 29 -3.79 21.25 7.98
C SER A 29 -2.74 21.18 9.09
N THR A 30 -2.49 22.31 9.73
CA THR A 30 -1.65 22.40 10.93
C THR A 30 -2.51 22.08 12.15
N THR A 31 -2.07 21.10 12.94
CA THR A 31 -2.70 20.79 14.22
C THR A 31 -2.38 21.86 15.27
N SER A 32 -3.09 21.90 16.38
CA SER A 32 -2.86 22.81 17.51
C SER A 32 -1.45 22.76 18.11
N SER A 33 -0.62 21.78 17.72
CA SER A 33 0.77 21.62 18.12
C SER A 33 1.78 22.23 17.11
N GLY A 34 1.35 22.91 16.05
CA GLY A 34 2.22 23.45 15.00
C GLY A 34 2.78 22.39 14.03
N LYS A 35 2.50 21.08 14.24
CA LYS A 35 2.98 19.99 13.38
C LYS A 35 2.03 19.74 12.21
N THR A 36 2.60 19.45 11.04
CA THR A 36 1.82 19.03 9.86
C THR A 36 1.33 17.60 10.06
N GLU A 37 0.02 17.38 9.95
CA GLU A 37 -0.57 16.03 9.99
C GLU A 37 -0.33 15.32 8.66
N ILE A 38 0.23 14.11 8.73
CA ILE A 38 0.44 13.19 7.61
C ILE A 38 -0.55 12.04 7.75
N LYS A 39 -1.49 11.96 6.82
CA LYS A 39 -2.44 10.85 6.73
C LYS A 39 -1.81 9.71 5.97
N VAL A 40 -1.70 8.56 6.63
CA VAL A 40 -1.11 7.33 6.09
C VAL A 40 -2.20 6.30 5.86
N ALA A 41 -2.40 5.94 4.59
CA ALA A 41 -3.41 4.96 4.18
C ALA A 41 -2.89 3.52 4.29
N THR A 42 -3.75 2.61 4.72
CA THR A 42 -3.56 1.16 4.69
C THR A 42 -4.92 0.45 4.63
N ASN A 43 -4.98 -0.81 4.20
CA ASN A 43 -6.22 -1.60 4.29
C ASN A 43 -6.27 -2.54 5.51
N ALA A 44 -5.33 -2.39 6.45
CA ALA A 44 -5.18 -3.29 7.60
C ALA A 44 -5.05 -4.78 7.23
N SER A 45 -4.50 -5.08 6.04
CA SER A 45 -4.19 -6.41 5.52
C SER A 45 -3.05 -6.28 4.48
N PRO A 46 -2.16 -7.26 4.29
CA PRO A 46 -2.09 -8.55 4.98
C PRO A 46 -1.30 -8.53 6.31
N LYS A 47 -1.66 -9.43 7.21
CA LYS A 47 -0.81 -9.79 8.35
C LYS A 47 0.43 -10.52 7.81
N PRO A 48 1.65 -10.26 8.31
CA PRO A 48 2.02 -9.50 9.50
C PRO A 48 2.43 -8.02 9.22
N PHE A 49 2.22 -7.51 8.01
CA PHE A 49 2.62 -6.15 7.62
C PHE A 49 1.72 -5.07 8.22
N ASN A 50 0.41 -5.21 8.01
CA ASN A 50 -0.62 -4.28 8.44
C ASN A 50 -1.85 -5.08 8.88
N TYR A 51 -2.29 -4.95 10.11
CA TYR A 51 -3.48 -5.64 10.61
C TYR A 51 -4.01 -4.97 11.88
N GLU A 52 -5.24 -5.31 12.23
CA GLU A 52 -5.82 -4.92 13.50
C GLU A 52 -5.71 -6.07 14.52
N GLU A 53 -5.32 -5.73 15.73
CA GLU A 53 -5.29 -6.63 16.86
C GLU A 53 -5.86 -5.93 18.09
N ASN A 54 -6.90 -6.51 18.69
CA ASN A 54 -7.64 -5.92 19.81
C ASN A 54 -8.11 -4.47 19.52
N GLY A 55 -8.59 -4.21 18.32
CA GLY A 55 -9.07 -2.89 17.88
C GLY A 55 -7.97 -1.85 17.66
N LYS A 56 -6.70 -2.28 17.60
CA LYS A 56 -5.55 -1.40 17.32
C LYS A 56 -4.83 -1.82 16.07
N LEU A 57 -4.60 -0.85 15.20
CA LEU A 57 -3.79 -1.06 14.02
C LEU A 57 -2.34 -1.32 14.42
N THR A 58 -1.74 -2.39 13.92
CA THR A 58 -0.38 -2.84 14.18
C THR A 58 0.20 -3.58 12.99
N GLY A 59 1.41 -4.11 13.10
CA GLY A 59 2.14 -4.83 12.07
C GLY A 59 3.46 -4.15 11.74
N TYR A 60 4.28 -4.84 10.95
CA TYR A 60 5.62 -4.38 10.64
C TYR A 60 5.65 -2.95 10.09
N GLU A 61 4.92 -2.68 9.01
CA GLU A 61 4.93 -1.37 8.36
C GLU A 61 4.31 -0.28 9.24
N ILE A 62 3.28 -0.62 10.01
CA ILE A 62 2.66 0.32 10.95
C ILE A 62 3.66 0.76 12.02
N GLU A 63 4.43 -0.17 12.58
CA GLU A 63 5.45 0.15 13.59
C GLU A 63 6.66 0.86 12.98
N VAL A 64 7.05 0.53 11.73
CA VAL A 64 8.07 1.29 10.99
C VAL A 64 7.62 2.74 10.79
N VAL A 65 6.37 2.97 10.35
CA VAL A 65 5.84 4.34 10.21
C VAL A 65 5.82 5.08 11.56
N ARG A 66 5.40 4.43 12.64
CA ARG A 66 5.46 5.02 13.99
C ARG A 66 6.90 5.41 14.36
N ALA A 67 7.87 4.56 14.06
CA ALA A 67 9.29 4.84 14.33
C ALA A 67 9.85 5.99 13.45
N ILE A 68 9.44 6.07 12.17
CA ILE A 68 9.81 7.18 11.27
C ILE A 68 9.39 8.53 11.85
N PHE A 69 8.16 8.63 12.37
CA PHE A 69 7.60 9.88 12.85
C PHE A 69 7.79 10.11 14.36
N LYS A 70 8.38 9.14 15.06
CA LYS A 70 8.70 9.30 16.48
C LYS A 70 9.59 10.52 16.68
N ASP A 71 9.24 11.33 17.68
CA ASP A 71 9.97 12.54 18.07
C ASP A 71 10.17 13.59 16.95
N SER A 72 9.38 13.52 15.88
CA SER A 72 9.39 14.52 14.82
C SER A 72 8.77 15.83 15.31
N ASP A 73 9.51 16.94 15.23
CA ASP A 73 8.97 18.28 15.53
C ASP A 73 8.11 18.83 14.39
N LYS A 74 8.28 18.31 13.17
CA LYS A 74 7.63 18.81 11.96
C LYS A 74 6.33 18.10 11.61
N TYR A 75 6.25 16.79 11.86
CA TYR A 75 5.17 15.95 11.39
C TYR A 75 4.49 15.17 12.52
N LYS A 76 3.18 14.95 12.35
CA LYS A 76 2.36 14.05 13.18
C LYS A 76 1.66 13.07 12.24
N VAL A 77 1.72 11.78 12.54
CA VAL A 77 1.07 10.75 11.73
C VAL A 77 -0.35 10.46 12.22
N LYS A 78 -1.27 10.26 11.26
CA LYS A 78 -2.60 9.70 11.45
C LYS A 78 -2.81 8.57 10.46
N PHE A 79 -3.08 7.36 10.93
CA PHE A 79 -3.44 6.24 10.08
C PHE A 79 -4.92 6.30 9.69
N GLU A 80 -5.22 5.97 8.44
CA GLU A 80 -6.57 5.79 7.94
C GLU A 80 -6.69 4.47 7.19
N THR A 81 -7.67 3.64 7.59
CA THR A 81 -7.95 2.37 6.92
C THR A 81 -8.92 2.57 5.76
N THR A 82 -8.66 1.91 4.64
CA THR A 82 -9.48 1.95 3.44
C THR A 82 -9.26 0.68 2.60
N GLU A 83 -10.13 0.39 1.66
CA GLU A 83 -9.93 -0.68 0.69
C GLU A 83 -8.68 -0.47 -0.17
N TRP A 84 -8.12 -1.56 -0.71
CA TRP A 84 -6.90 -1.52 -1.55
C TRP A 84 -6.97 -0.47 -2.67
N SER A 85 -8.06 -0.44 -3.43
CA SER A 85 -8.26 0.56 -4.49
C SER A 85 -8.40 1.98 -3.95
N GLY A 86 -8.95 2.13 -2.75
CA GLY A 86 -9.13 3.42 -2.06
C GLY A 86 -7.81 4.06 -1.63
N ILE A 87 -6.75 3.26 -1.42
CA ILE A 87 -5.39 3.77 -1.12
C ILE A 87 -4.91 4.66 -2.26
N PHE A 88 -4.95 4.15 -3.49
CA PHE A 88 -4.45 4.86 -4.67
C PHE A 88 -5.33 6.06 -5.03
N ALA A 89 -6.65 5.90 -5.01
CA ALA A 89 -7.57 7.01 -5.22
C ALA A 89 -7.39 8.15 -4.20
N GLY A 90 -7.04 7.80 -2.96
CA GLY A 90 -6.75 8.78 -1.92
C GLY A 90 -5.40 9.49 -2.08
N LEU A 91 -4.38 8.80 -2.62
CA LEU A 91 -3.10 9.40 -2.99
C LEU A 91 -3.27 10.35 -4.20
N ASP A 92 -4.06 9.93 -5.21
CA ASP A 92 -4.33 10.72 -6.42
C ASP A 92 -5.06 12.02 -6.12
N SER A 93 -5.91 12.03 -5.09
CA SER A 93 -6.71 13.21 -4.66
C SER A 93 -6.07 14.00 -3.50
N ASP A 94 -4.81 13.71 -3.13
CA ASP A 94 -4.11 14.31 -1.97
C ASP A 94 -4.82 14.13 -0.61
N ARG A 95 -5.82 13.24 -0.56
CA ARG A 95 -6.49 12.84 0.69
C ARG A 95 -5.52 12.17 1.65
N TYR A 96 -4.59 11.38 1.11
CA TYR A 96 -3.49 10.75 1.83
C TYR A 96 -2.16 11.27 1.30
N GLN A 97 -1.22 11.54 2.19
CA GLN A 97 0.14 11.97 1.83
C GLN A 97 1.08 10.78 1.67
N MET A 98 0.74 9.66 2.31
CA MET A 98 1.56 8.45 2.33
C MET A 98 0.66 7.21 2.41
N ALA A 99 1.18 6.07 1.94
CA ALA A 99 0.54 4.77 2.10
C ALA A 99 1.57 3.69 2.42
N VAL A 100 1.14 2.69 3.20
CA VAL A 100 1.87 1.46 3.49
C VAL A 100 0.90 0.29 3.45
N ASN A 101 1.18 -0.71 2.62
CA ASN A 101 0.33 -1.89 2.47
C ASN A 101 1.02 -3.01 1.70
N ASN A 102 2.24 -3.37 2.11
CA ASN A 102 3.06 -4.35 1.41
C ASN A 102 3.19 -4.00 -0.08
N ILE A 103 3.48 -2.73 -0.38
CA ILE A 103 3.48 -2.20 -1.74
C ILE A 103 4.80 -2.49 -2.42
N SER A 104 4.76 -3.29 -3.50
CA SER A 104 5.90 -3.57 -4.37
C SER A 104 6.07 -2.48 -5.43
N TYR A 105 7.28 -2.36 -5.99
CA TYR A 105 7.59 -1.45 -7.08
C TYR A 105 6.90 -1.86 -8.39
N THR A 106 6.35 -0.89 -9.12
CA THR A 106 6.01 -1.01 -10.55
C THR A 106 6.34 0.28 -11.29
N LYS A 107 6.69 0.17 -12.58
CA LYS A 107 6.93 1.35 -13.44
C LYS A 107 5.69 2.25 -13.52
N GLU A 108 4.50 1.66 -13.59
CA GLU A 108 3.24 2.42 -13.63
C GLU A 108 3.07 3.28 -12.37
N ARG A 109 3.25 2.66 -11.19
CA ARG A 109 3.16 3.39 -9.91
C ARG A 109 4.24 4.45 -9.78
N ALA A 110 5.48 4.17 -10.23
CA ALA A 110 6.58 5.13 -10.19
C ALA A 110 6.33 6.37 -11.08
N GLY A 111 5.51 6.24 -12.13
CA GLY A 111 5.05 7.37 -12.96
C GLY A 111 4.02 8.27 -12.26
N LYS A 112 3.30 7.75 -11.25
CA LYS A 112 2.21 8.45 -10.56
C LYS A 112 2.58 8.89 -9.14
N TYR A 113 3.42 8.15 -8.45
CA TYR A 113 3.73 8.30 -7.01
C TYR A 113 5.23 8.36 -6.77
N LEU A 114 5.59 8.78 -5.56
CA LEU A 114 6.96 8.75 -5.09
C LEU A 114 7.17 7.51 -4.20
N TYR A 115 8.18 6.73 -4.48
CA TYR A 115 8.63 5.65 -3.61
C TYR A 115 9.65 6.19 -2.60
N ALA A 116 9.45 5.88 -1.33
CA ALA A 116 10.49 6.06 -0.31
C ALA A 116 11.54 4.93 -0.41
N ALA A 117 12.56 4.98 0.42
CA ALA A 117 13.49 3.87 0.57
C ALA A 117 12.75 2.58 1.01
N PRO A 118 13.18 1.39 0.57
CA PRO A 118 12.54 0.14 0.94
C PRO A 118 12.71 -0.15 2.44
N THR A 119 11.73 -0.85 3.01
CA THR A 119 11.73 -1.19 4.44
C THR A 119 11.90 -2.68 4.70
N ALA A 120 11.53 -3.56 3.75
CA ALA A 120 11.69 -5.00 3.88
C ALA A 120 11.95 -5.66 2.52
N LYS A 121 12.55 -6.85 2.56
CA LYS A 121 12.64 -7.79 1.44
C LYS A 121 11.54 -8.84 1.57
N ASN A 122 10.73 -9.00 0.52
CA ASN A 122 9.57 -9.91 0.55
C ASN A 122 9.34 -10.54 -0.83
N PRO A 123 10.05 -11.64 -1.17
CA PRO A 123 9.92 -12.31 -2.45
C PRO A 123 8.55 -12.98 -2.62
N ASN A 124 8.09 -13.06 -3.86
CA ASN A 124 6.93 -13.86 -4.21
C ASN A 124 7.27 -15.36 -4.20
N VAL A 125 6.27 -16.16 -3.85
CA VAL A 125 6.30 -17.63 -3.88
C VAL A 125 5.06 -18.14 -4.62
N LEU A 126 5.16 -19.38 -5.12
CA LEU A 126 4.06 -20.14 -5.66
C LEU A 126 3.55 -21.09 -4.58
N VAL A 127 2.25 -21.08 -4.33
CA VAL A 127 1.59 -21.92 -3.33
C VAL A 127 0.63 -22.87 -4.02
N VAL A 128 0.73 -24.15 -3.71
CA VAL A 128 -0.12 -25.22 -4.26
C VAL A 128 -0.50 -26.19 -3.15
N LYS A 129 -1.47 -27.07 -3.40
CA LYS A 129 -1.71 -28.22 -2.50
C LYS A 129 -0.52 -29.19 -2.50
N LYS A 130 -0.17 -29.76 -1.37
CA LYS A 130 0.86 -30.82 -1.27
C LYS A 130 0.55 -32.05 -2.13
N SER A 131 -0.73 -32.32 -2.36
CA SER A 131 -1.21 -33.40 -3.23
C SER A 131 -0.98 -33.12 -4.71
N ASP A 132 -0.92 -31.83 -5.12
CA ASP A 132 -0.62 -31.47 -6.50
C ASP A 132 0.86 -31.73 -6.81
N LYS A 133 1.09 -32.57 -7.82
CA LYS A 133 2.43 -32.91 -8.35
C LYS A 133 2.66 -32.32 -9.74
N THR A 134 1.67 -31.62 -10.29
CA THR A 134 1.70 -31.10 -11.66
C THR A 134 2.21 -29.67 -11.75
N ILE A 135 2.12 -28.89 -10.65
CA ILE A 135 2.57 -27.51 -10.61
C ILE A 135 3.86 -27.45 -9.75
N GLN A 136 5.00 -27.16 -10.39
CA GLN A 136 6.31 -27.04 -9.76
C GLN A 136 6.97 -25.67 -10.04
N SER A 137 6.50 -24.95 -11.06
CA SER A 137 7.03 -23.66 -11.52
C SER A 137 5.93 -22.80 -12.16
N LEU A 138 6.27 -21.59 -12.61
CA LEU A 138 5.36 -20.75 -13.39
C LEU A 138 5.07 -21.34 -14.79
N ASP A 139 5.91 -22.22 -15.30
CA ASP A 139 5.68 -22.85 -16.63
C ASP A 139 4.51 -23.85 -16.57
N ASP A 140 4.15 -24.33 -15.40
CA ASP A 140 3.13 -25.36 -15.20
C ASP A 140 1.72 -24.79 -14.94
N ILE A 141 1.55 -23.45 -14.89
CA ILE A 141 0.27 -22.83 -14.53
C ILE A 141 -0.71 -22.69 -15.69
N GLY A 142 -0.30 -23.01 -16.92
CA GLY A 142 -1.17 -22.98 -18.09
C GLY A 142 -2.42 -23.86 -17.91
N GLY A 143 -3.59 -23.31 -18.20
CA GLY A 143 -4.90 -23.96 -18.03
C GLY A 143 -5.39 -24.08 -16.58
N LYS A 144 -4.54 -23.80 -15.58
CA LYS A 144 -4.85 -23.85 -14.14
C LYS A 144 -5.62 -22.61 -13.69
N THR A 145 -6.22 -22.69 -12.50
CA THR A 145 -7.07 -21.65 -11.92
C THR A 145 -6.40 -20.96 -10.74
N THR A 146 -6.63 -19.66 -10.56
CA THR A 146 -6.20 -18.89 -9.40
C THR A 146 -7.13 -17.72 -9.10
N GLU A 147 -7.21 -17.30 -7.84
CA GLU A 147 -7.86 -16.05 -7.44
C GLU A 147 -6.84 -14.90 -7.39
N VAL A 148 -7.23 -13.74 -7.92
CA VAL A 148 -6.42 -12.51 -7.95
C VAL A 148 -7.22 -11.31 -7.48
N VAL A 149 -6.53 -10.34 -6.87
CA VAL A 149 -7.10 -9.02 -6.54
C VAL A 149 -6.66 -8.03 -7.60
N GLN A 150 -7.62 -7.33 -8.19
CA GLN A 150 -7.35 -6.35 -9.25
C GLN A 150 -6.36 -5.25 -8.80
N GLY A 151 -5.46 -4.86 -9.70
CA GLY A 151 -4.46 -3.81 -9.43
C GLY A 151 -3.28 -4.25 -8.57
N THR A 152 -3.16 -5.55 -8.23
CA THR A 152 -1.97 -6.10 -7.58
C THR A 152 -0.89 -6.44 -8.60
N THR A 153 0.37 -6.48 -8.16
CA THR A 153 1.50 -6.88 -9.02
C THR A 153 1.38 -8.32 -9.50
N THR A 154 0.83 -9.21 -8.69
CA THR A 154 0.60 -10.60 -9.06
C THR A 154 -0.50 -10.77 -10.09
N ALA A 155 -1.57 -9.94 -10.05
CA ALA A 155 -2.58 -9.92 -11.10
C ALA A 155 -1.94 -9.48 -12.44
N ALA A 156 -1.21 -8.37 -12.46
CA ALA A 156 -0.53 -7.87 -13.66
C ALA A 156 0.50 -8.88 -14.20
N GLN A 157 1.23 -9.59 -13.33
CA GLN A 157 2.15 -10.65 -13.72
C GLN A 157 1.43 -11.79 -14.45
N LEU A 158 0.29 -12.21 -13.94
CA LEU A 158 -0.50 -13.31 -14.54
C LEU A 158 -1.25 -12.88 -15.80
N GLU A 159 -1.70 -11.63 -15.87
CA GLU A 159 -2.25 -11.05 -17.11
C GLU A 159 -1.19 -11.02 -18.22
N LYS A 160 0.04 -10.63 -17.88
CA LYS A 160 1.17 -10.68 -18.83
C LYS A 160 1.50 -12.12 -19.24
N TYR A 161 1.56 -13.05 -18.29
CA TYR A 161 1.73 -14.47 -18.58
C TYR A 161 0.70 -14.96 -19.61
N ASN A 162 -0.58 -14.60 -19.44
CA ASN A 162 -1.63 -14.99 -20.38
C ASN A 162 -1.47 -14.39 -21.78
N GLN A 163 -0.93 -13.18 -21.88
CA GLN A 163 -0.61 -12.58 -23.20
C GLN A 163 0.50 -13.35 -23.92
N GLU A 164 1.52 -13.77 -23.15
CA GLU A 164 2.68 -14.53 -23.67
C GLU A 164 2.35 -16.00 -23.94
N HIS A 165 1.36 -16.57 -23.26
CA HIS A 165 0.93 -17.97 -23.34
C HIS A 165 -0.52 -18.11 -23.80
N SER A 166 -0.91 -17.37 -24.82
CA SER A 166 -2.31 -17.27 -25.30
C SER A 166 -2.93 -18.59 -25.75
N SER A 167 -2.13 -19.59 -26.12
CA SER A 167 -2.60 -20.94 -26.48
C SER A 167 -3.02 -21.79 -25.26
N ASN A 168 -2.51 -21.48 -24.07
CA ASN A 168 -2.83 -22.17 -22.83
C ASN A 168 -2.78 -21.22 -21.61
N PRO A 169 -3.65 -20.20 -21.57
CA PRO A 169 -3.64 -19.20 -20.51
C PRO A 169 -4.08 -19.79 -19.18
N THR A 170 -3.57 -19.27 -18.08
CA THR A 170 -4.11 -19.54 -16.76
C THR A 170 -5.46 -18.82 -16.57
N LYS A 171 -6.35 -19.39 -15.78
CA LYS A 171 -7.72 -18.87 -15.56
C LYS A 171 -7.72 -17.98 -14.31
N LEU A 172 -7.95 -16.69 -14.49
CA LEU A 172 -7.96 -15.71 -13.41
C LEU A 172 -9.40 -15.45 -12.92
N SER A 173 -9.64 -15.65 -11.64
CA SER A 173 -10.86 -15.27 -10.94
C SER A 173 -10.59 -14.02 -10.10
N TYR A 174 -11.19 -12.89 -10.47
CA TYR A 174 -11.04 -11.64 -9.72
C TYR A 174 -11.92 -11.65 -8.47
N THR A 175 -11.33 -11.35 -7.32
CA THR A 175 -12.01 -11.37 -6.03
C THR A 175 -11.74 -10.10 -5.22
N LYS A 176 -12.62 -9.80 -4.26
CA LYS A 176 -12.40 -8.81 -3.20
C LYS A 176 -12.11 -9.46 -1.84
N ALA A 177 -12.02 -10.79 -1.81
CA ALA A 177 -11.68 -11.53 -0.61
C ALA A 177 -10.30 -11.07 -0.08
N ASP A 178 -10.14 -11.05 1.23
CA ASP A 178 -8.85 -10.81 1.85
C ASP A 178 -7.90 -11.99 1.61
N PHE A 179 -6.62 -11.77 1.88
CA PHE A 179 -5.60 -12.77 1.61
C PHE A 179 -5.79 -14.06 2.42
N GLN A 180 -6.29 -13.96 3.65
CA GLN A 180 -6.54 -15.14 4.50
C GLN A 180 -7.66 -16.01 3.92
N GLN A 181 -8.74 -15.37 3.43
CA GLN A 181 -9.84 -16.05 2.76
C GLN A 181 -9.38 -16.73 1.47
N ILE A 182 -8.56 -16.06 0.65
CA ILE A 182 -7.99 -16.63 -0.57
C ILE A 182 -7.16 -17.88 -0.25
N MET A 183 -6.32 -17.85 0.79
CA MET A 183 -5.51 -19.01 1.19
C MET A 183 -6.38 -20.18 1.68
N ASN A 184 -7.48 -19.91 2.37
CA ASN A 184 -8.45 -20.95 2.73
C ASN A 184 -9.12 -21.55 1.48
N HIS A 185 -9.51 -20.74 0.50
CA HIS A 185 -10.07 -21.21 -0.76
C HIS A 185 -9.08 -22.14 -1.50
N LEU A 186 -7.78 -21.81 -1.52
CA LEU A 186 -6.76 -22.70 -2.08
C LEU A 186 -6.67 -24.03 -1.30
N ASN A 187 -6.62 -23.95 0.02
CA ASN A 187 -6.58 -25.13 0.89
C ASN A 187 -7.78 -26.06 0.66
N ASP A 188 -8.96 -25.48 0.46
CA ASP A 188 -10.20 -26.19 0.16
C ASP A 188 -10.28 -26.71 -1.29
N GLY A 189 -9.34 -26.29 -2.17
CA GLY A 189 -9.27 -26.70 -3.57
C GLY A 189 -10.28 -26.02 -4.49
N LYS A 190 -10.68 -24.80 -4.16
CA LYS A 190 -11.54 -24.00 -5.03
C LYS A 190 -10.80 -23.49 -6.27
N PHE A 191 -9.46 -23.46 -6.22
CA PHE A 191 -8.57 -23.17 -7.33
C PHE A 191 -7.22 -23.88 -7.13
N ASP A 192 -6.33 -23.86 -8.13
CA ASP A 192 -5.19 -24.76 -8.20
C ASP A 192 -3.92 -24.20 -7.54
N TYR A 193 -3.67 -22.87 -7.65
CA TYR A 193 -2.44 -22.25 -7.15
C TYR A 193 -2.64 -20.79 -6.74
N LYS A 194 -1.71 -20.24 -5.96
CA LYS A 194 -1.61 -18.83 -5.62
C LYS A 194 -0.18 -18.36 -5.73
N ILE A 195 0.02 -17.17 -6.32
CA ILE A 195 1.26 -16.41 -6.22
C ILE A 195 1.03 -15.29 -5.22
N PHE A 196 1.88 -15.20 -4.20
CA PHE A 196 1.86 -14.13 -3.23
C PHE A 196 3.22 -14.00 -2.54
N ASP A 197 3.39 -12.97 -1.70
CA ASP A 197 4.62 -12.77 -0.95
C ASP A 197 4.86 -13.87 0.09
N LYS A 198 6.14 -14.23 0.27
CA LYS A 198 6.59 -15.35 1.12
C LYS A 198 6.17 -15.16 2.58
N ILE A 199 6.41 -13.96 3.12
CA ILE A 199 6.17 -13.66 4.54
C ILE A 199 4.68 -13.79 4.87
N GLY A 200 3.81 -13.23 4.03
CA GLY A 200 2.36 -13.35 4.18
C GLY A 200 1.88 -14.79 4.08
N VAL A 201 2.35 -15.54 3.08
CA VAL A 201 2.04 -16.95 2.88
C VAL A 201 2.42 -17.80 4.09
N GLU A 202 3.67 -17.74 4.53
CA GLU A 202 4.16 -18.52 5.67
C GLU A 202 3.42 -18.15 6.96
N THR A 203 3.11 -16.87 7.14
CA THR A 203 2.33 -16.39 8.29
C THR A 203 0.91 -16.98 8.30
N VAL A 204 0.20 -16.95 7.17
CA VAL A 204 -1.18 -17.48 7.09
C VAL A 204 -1.18 -18.99 7.25
N ILE A 205 -0.27 -19.71 6.56
CA ILE A 205 -0.13 -21.18 6.69
C ILE A 205 0.07 -21.57 8.16
N LYS A 206 1.01 -20.92 8.85
CA LYS A 206 1.29 -21.17 10.27
C LYS A 206 0.10 -20.87 11.19
N ASN A 207 -0.49 -19.68 11.05
CA ASN A 207 -1.54 -19.23 11.96
C ASN A 207 -2.85 -19.98 11.79
N GLN A 208 -3.17 -20.41 10.57
CA GLN A 208 -4.42 -21.11 10.25
C GLN A 208 -4.22 -22.63 10.14
N LYS A 209 -2.99 -23.12 10.35
CA LYS A 209 -2.65 -24.55 10.26
C LYS A 209 -3.03 -25.15 8.91
N LEU A 210 -2.72 -24.44 7.81
CA LEU A 210 -3.01 -24.90 6.45
C LEU A 210 -1.95 -25.92 5.99
N ASP A 211 -1.82 -27.02 6.71
CA ASP A 211 -0.75 -28.00 6.55
C ASP A 211 -0.81 -28.76 5.21
N ASN A 212 -1.91 -28.65 4.46
CA ASN A 212 -2.06 -29.24 3.13
C ASN A 212 -1.42 -28.41 2.01
N LEU A 213 -0.93 -27.21 2.30
CA LEU A 213 -0.30 -26.34 1.32
C LEU A 213 1.22 -26.52 1.28
N LYS A 214 1.80 -26.39 0.09
CA LYS A 214 3.23 -26.41 -0.21
C LYS A 214 3.63 -25.05 -0.78
N VAL A 215 4.74 -24.51 -0.31
CA VAL A 215 5.35 -23.26 -0.81
C VAL A 215 6.52 -23.64 -1.73
N ILE A 216 6.61 -22.99 -2.87
CA ILE A 216 7.64 -23.13 -3.88
C ILE A 216 8.26 -21.77 -4.10
N ASP A 217 9.57 -21.64 -3.88
CA ASP A 217 10.28 -20.38 -4.14
C ASP A 217 10.30 -20.08 -5.63
N LEU A 218 10.04 -18.83 -5.98
CA LEU A 218 10.12 -18.35 -7.37
C LEU A 218 11.42 -17.57 -7.58
N PRO A 219 12.11 -17.78 -8.72
CA PRO A 219 13.21 -16.91 -9.11
C PRO A 219 12.70 -15.49 -9.31
N SER A 220 13.48 -14.49 -8.96
CA SER A 220 13.17 -13.09 -9.13
C SER A 220 14.36 -12.36 -9.72
N ASP A 221 14.16 -11.71 -10.86
CA ASP A 221 15.16 -10.85 -11.52
C ASP A 221 15.24 -9.46 -10.87
N GLN A 222 14.30 -9.12 -10.00
CA GLN A 222 14.23 -7.83 -9.30
C GLN A 222 14.32 -8.04 -7.80
N GLN A 223 14.87 -7.05 -7.10
CA GLN A 223 14.86 -7.04 -5.64
C GLN A 223 13.41 -6.90 -5.15
N PRO A 224 12.87 -7.92 -4.49
CA PRO A 224 11.47 -7.95 -4.08
C PRO A 224 11.29 -7.15 -2.79
N TYR A 225 11.27 -5.84 -2.90
CA TYR A 225 11.16 -4.96 -1.73
C TYR A 225 9.75 -4.44 -1.51
N VAL A 226 9.49 -4.08 -0.26
CA VAL A 226 8.30 -3.38 0.23
C VAL A 226 8.65 -1.91 0.48
N TYR A 227 7.78 -1.03 0.00
CA TYR A 227 8.04 0.41 -0.01
C TYR A 227 6.88 1.19 0.59
N PRO A 228 7.17 2.19 1.43
CA PRO A 228 6.23 3.28 1.64
C PRO A 228 6.04 4.08 0.35
N LEU A 229 4.79 4.37 0.01
CA LEU A 229 4.42 5.13 -1.17
C LEU A 229 3.93 6.52 -0.74
N LEU A 230 4.31 7.58 -1.48
CA LEU A 230 3.89 8.94 -1.19
C LEU A 230 3.14 9.52 -2.39
N ALA A 231 2.17 10.40 -2.13
CA ALA A 231 1.49 11.15 -3.18
C ALA A 231 2.47 12.00 -3.99
N LYS A 232 2.13 12.27 -5.25
CA LYS A 232 2.92 13.12 -6.14
C LYS A 232 3.07 14.51 -5.52
N GLY A 233 4.30 15.07 -5.56
CA GLY A 233 4.57 16.39 -4.95
C GLY A 233 5.04 16.35 -3.51
N GLN A 234 4.97 15.22 -2.80
CA GLN A 234 5.41 15.08 -1.40
C GLN A 234 6.95 14.88 -1.29
N ASN A 235 7.75 15.66 -2.06
CA ASN A 235 9.21 15.48 -2.13
C ASN A 235 9.91 15.76 -0.79
N GLU A 236 9.46 16.78 -0.06
CA GLU A 236 10.03 17.10 1.25
C GLU A 236 9.74 16.01 2.28
N LEU A 237 8.51 15.47 2.28
CA LEU A 237 8.13 14.34 3.11
C LEU A 237 8.94 13.09 2.74
N LYS A 238 9.12 12.81 1.45
CA LYS A 238 9.97 11.71 0.98
C LYS A 238 11.40 11.83 1.51
N THR A 239 12.00 13.01 1.42
CA THR A 239 13.36 13.25 1.93
C THR A 239 13.43 12.96 3.43
N PHE A 240 12.46 13.45 4.20
CA PHE A 240 12.36 13.16 5.63
C PHE A 240 12.22 11.66 5.90
N VAL A 241 11.26 10.98 5.24
CA VAL A 241 11.01 9.54 5.40
C VAL A 241 12.26 8.71 5.07
N ASN A 242 12.93 9.00 3.95
CA ASN A 242 14.16 8.30 3.55
C ASN A 242 15.27 8.45 4.60
N LYS A 243 15.52 9.67 5.07
CA LYS A 243 16.50 9.91 6.12
C LYS A 243 16.19 9.09 7.38
N ARG A 244 14.93 9.08 7.81
CA ARG A 244 14.48 8.31 8.98
C ARG A 244 14.64 6.80 8.76
N ILE A 245 14.29 6.27 7.58
CA ILE A 245 14.48 4.84 7.26
C ILE A 245 15.96 4.46 7.34
N GLN A 246 16.87 5.30 6.82
CA GLN A 246 18.32 5.06 6.92
C GLN A 246 18.81 5.05 8.39
N GLU A 247 18.31 5.96 9.22
CA GLU A 247 18.62 6.02 10.64
C GLU A 247 18.14 4.74 11.35
N LEU A 248 16.87 4.34 11.12
CA LEU A 248 16.27 3.13 11.69
C LEU A 248 16.94 1.82 11.19
N TYR A 249 17.48 1.84 9.98
CA TYR A 249 18.30 0.74 9.48
C TYR A 249 19.63 0.63 10.26
N LYS A 250 20.34 1.76 10.40
CA LYS A 250 21.66 1.81 11.05
C LYS A 250 21.62 1.56 12.56
N ASP A 251 20.57 2.00 13.24
CA ASP A 251 20.41 1.81 14.70
C ASP A 251 19.82 0.43 15.06
N GLY A 252 19.52 -0.40 14.06
CA GLY A 252 18.98 -1.75 14.21
C GLY A 252 17.50 -1.79 14.56
N THR A 253 16.76 -0.68 14.49
CA THR A 253 15.32 -0.66 14.76
C THR A 253 14.56 -1.47 13.72
N LEU A 254 14.90 -1.34 12.41
CA LEU A 254 14.25 -2.16 11.36
C LEU A 254 14.50 -3.65 11.57
N GLU A 255 15.72 -4.05 11.98
CA GLU A 255 16.05 -5.43 12.29
C GLU A 255 15.20 -5.96 13.45
N LYS A 256 15.08 -5.20 14.55
CA LYS A 256 14.25 -5.59 15.70
C LYS A 256 12.78 -5.77 15.30
N LEU A 257 12.26 -4.88 14.44
CA LEU A 257 10.88 -4.99 13.94
C LEU A 257 10.73 -6.18 13.00
N SER A 258 11.71 -6.45 12.11
CA SER A 258 11.72 -7.62 11.24
C SER A 258 11.69 -8.93 12.06
N GLN A 259 12.56 -9.07 13.05
CA GLN A 259 12.56 -10.21 13.95
C GLN A 259 11.23 -10.37 14.70
N LYS A 260 10.68 -9.26 15.20
CA LYS A 260 9.41 -9.30 15.96
C LYS A 260 8.23 -9.77 15.11
N PHE A 261 8.09 -9.25 13.89
CA PHE A 261 6.89 -9.48 13.07
C PHE A 261 7.03 -10.62 12.08
N PHE A 262 8.24 -10.87 11.58
CA PHE A 262 8.51 -11.87 10.55
C PHE A 262 9.22 -13.11 11.11
N GLY A 263 9.80 -13.02 12.30
CA GLY A 263 10.57 -14.11 12.91
C GLY A 263 11.96 -14.29 12.31
N GLY A 264 12.45 -13.35 11.51
CA GLY A 264 13.74 -13.36 10.86
C GLY A 264 14.17 -12.00 10.32
N SER A 265 15.39 -11.90 9.81
CA SER A 265 15.91 -10.72 9.13
C SER A 265 15.45 -10.69 7.68
N TYR A 266 14.63 -9.73 7.35
CA TYR A 266 14.13 -9.48 5.99
C TYR A 266 14.46 -8.05 5.53
N LEU A 267 15.62 -7.55 5.96
CA LEU A 267 16.05 -6.21 5.58
C LEU A 267 16.41 -6.12 4.10
N PRO A 268 16.19 -4.97 3.46
CA PRO A 268 16.80 -4.65 2.17
C PRO A 268 18.33 -4.66 2.29
N VAL A 269 19.04 -4.77 1.18
CA VAL A 269 20.49 -4.55 1.21
C VAL A 269 20.78 -3.07 1.49
N GLU A 270 21.84 -2.77 2.24
CA GLU A 270 22.15 -1.41 2.71
C GLU A 270 22.27 -0.39 1.56
N ALA A 271 22.80 -0.81 0.41
CA ALA A 271 22.96 0.04 -0.75
C ALA A 271 21.62 0.59 -1.29
N ASP A 272 20.53 -0.16 -1.14
CA ASP A 272 19.20 0.21 -1.64
C ASP A 272 18.40 1.07 -0.65
N VAL A 273 18.87 1.19 0.59
CA VAL A 273 18.25 2.05 1.63
C VAL A 273 18.79 3.49 1.59
N LYS A 274 19.83 3.76 0.80
CA LYS A 274 20.51 5.08 0.69
C LYS A 274 19.71 6.13 -0.06
#